data_c7122db6a90cafa1458eb6c9df462eb1
#
_entry.id   c7122db6a90cafa1458eb6c9df462eb1
#
_cell.length_a   1.000
_cell.length_b   1.000
_cell.length_c   1.000
_cell.angle_alpha   90.00
_cell.angle_beta   90.00
_cell.angle_gamma   90.00
#
_symmetry.space_group_name_H-M   'P 1'
#
loop_
_entity.id
_entity.type
_entity.pdbx_description
1 polymer ?
#
loop_
_entity_poly.entity_id
_entity_poly.type
_entity_poly.pdbx_seq_one_letter_code
_entity_poly.pdbx_strand_id
1 'polypeptide(L)'
;HLTTAPGGGMCQISNLLFWLFLHTPLTIVERHGHASKDFPDPPSNLPTGVDATISEGWLDLKVKNDTNRTYQIFLSFDSHHLFGRLLCSEEDACLYQIQNGKISYIRQDKEIIQLADIIQTRIDRGSGQPVESRRLYQNKCRIGYPLSSNINIAEKG
;
A
#
# COMPACT_ATOMS: atom_id res chain seq x y z
N HIS A 1 -17.29 -0.18 -24.41
CA HIS A 1 -18.04 -1.19 -23.64
C HIS A 1 -17.23 -1.58 -22.41
N LEU A 2 -17.60 -1.04 -21.26
CA LEU A 2 -17.16 -1.55 -19.97
C LEU A 2 -17.93 -2.85 -19.73
N THR A 3 -17.31 -3.97 -19.99
CA THR A 3 -17.79 -5.26 -19.53
C THR A 3 -17.48 -5.37 -18.05
N THR A 4 -18.49 -5.30 -17.19
CA THR A 4 -18.36 -5.65 -15.79
C THR A 4 -18.25 -7.17 -15.67
N ALA A 5 -17.04 -7.69 -15.68
CA ALA A 5 -16.83 -9.07 -15.29
C ALA A 5 -16.98 -9.19 -13.76
N PRO A 6 -17.60 -10.27 -13.24
CA PRO A 6 -17.59 -10.56 -11.81
C PRO A 6 -16.14 -10.56 -11.31
N GLY A 7 -15.84 -9.78 -10.26
CA GLY A 7 -14.49 -9.65 -9.70
C GLY A 7 -13.75 -8.36 -10.05
N GLY A 8 -14.24 -7.54 -10.98
CA GLY A 8 -13.58 -6.28 -11.39
C GLY A 8 -13.42 -5.23 -10.29
N GLY A 9 -14.19 -5.32 -9.20
CA GLY A 9 -14.09 -4.44 -8.04
C GLY A 9 -13.21 -4.97 -6.91
N MET A 10 -12.68 -6.18 -7.00
CA MET A 10 -11.95 -6.83 -5.89
C MET A 10 -10.64 -6.11 -5.55
N CYS A 11 -9.91 -5.64 -6.55
CA CYS A 11 -8.67 -4.88 -6.30
C CYS A 11 -8.94 -3.51 -5.66
N GLN A 12 -10.07 -2.88 -5.92
CA GLN A 12 -10.47 -1.65 -5.23
C GLN A 12 -10.73 -1.92 -3.75
N ILE A 13 -11.41 -3.03 -3.44
CA ILE A 13 -11.66 -3.44 -2.05
C ILE A 13 -10.34 -3.79 -1.36
N SER A 14 -9.49 -4.58 -1.99
CA SER A 14 -8.20 -4.95 -1.39
C SER A 14 -7.29 -3.75 -1.17
N ASN A 15 -7.25 -2.79 -2.08
CA ASN A 15 -6.50 -1.55 -1.92
C ASN A 15 -7.03 -0.73 -0.74
N LEU A 16 -8.34 -0.59 -0.62
CA LEU A 16 -8.96 0.14 0.49
C LEU A 16 -8.67 -0.55 1.83
N LEU A 17 -8.87 -1.85 1.91
CA LEU A 17 -8.61 -2.62 3.14
C LEU A 17 -7.13 -2.56 3.52
N PHE A 18 -6.23 -2.71 2.55
CA PHE A 18 -4.80 -2.62 2.81
C PHE A 18 -4.42 -1.24 3.35
N TRP A 19 -4.93 -0.17 2.77
CA TRP A 19 -4.70 1.19 3.25
C TRP A 19 -5.19 1.36 4.70
N LEU A 20 -6.36 0.84 5.04
CA LEU A 20 -6.88 0.84 6.42
C LEU A 20 -5.96 0.04 7.35
N PHE A 21 -5.53 -1.16 6.96
CA PHE A 21 -4.66 -2.01 7.79
C PHE A 21 -3.29 -1.38 8.05
N LEU A 22 -2.76 -0.60 7.11
CA LEU A 22 -1.49 0.10 7.30
C LEU A 22 -1.53 1.11 8.46
N HIS A 23 -2.71 1.60 8.84
CA HIS A 23 -2.93 2.53 9.95
C HIS A 23 -3.28 1.84 11.27
N THR A 24 -2.80 0.61 11.44
CA THR A 24 -3.07 -0.23 12.62
C THR A 24 -1.80 -0.97 13.04
N PRO A 25 -1.78 -1.56 14.26
CA PRO A 25 -0.71 -2.46 14.67
C PRO A 25 -0.83 -3.87 14.08
N LEU A 26 -1.79 -4.13 13.19
CA LEU A 26 -1.95 -5.44 12.56
C LEU A 26 -0.74 -5.79 11.70
N THR A 27 -0.43 -7.08 11.62
CA THR A 27 0.71 -7.59 10.86
C THR A 27 0.30 -7.93 9.43
N ILE A 28 0.96 -7.33 8.45
CA ILE A 28 0.79 -7.70 7.05
C ILE A 28 1.60 -8.97 6.79
N VAL A 29 0.92 -10.07 6.51
CA VAL A 29 1.55 -11.40 6.31
C VAL A 29 1.86 -11.63 4.83
N GLU A 30 0.95 -11.25 3.94
CA GLU A 30 1.13 -11.39 2.50
C GLU A 30 0.51 -10.17 1.79
N ARG A 31 1.26 -9.59 0.89
CA ARG A 31 0.84 -8.47 0.06
C ARG A 31 1.55 -8.50 -1.27
N HIS A 32 0.84 -8.27 -2.34
CA HIS A 32 1.37 -8.16 -3.70
C HIS A 32 1.01 -6.79 -4.29
N GLY A 33 2.00 -6.09 -4.83
CA GLY A 33 1.80 -4.87 -5.60
C GLY A 33 1.70 -5.18 -7.10
N HIS A 34 1.48 -4.14 -7.91
CA HIS A 34 1.62 -4.26 -9.34
C HIS A 34 3.07 -4.58 -9.72
N ALA A 35 3.27 -5.65 -10.48
CA ALA A 35 4.61 -6.07 -10.92
C ALA A 35 5.25 -5.07 -11.90
N SER A 36 4.42 -4.36 -12.67
CA SER A 36 4.87 -3.38 -13.66
C SER A 36 3.88 -2.24 -13.82
N LYS A 37 4.38 -1.11 -14.31
CA LYS A 37 3.62 0.09 -14.68
C LYS A 37 4.02 0.52 -16.08
N ASP A 38 3.05 0.66 -16.95
CA ASP A 38 3.26 1.14 -18.32
C ASP A 38 3.04 2.64 -18.47
N PHE A 39 2.48 3.27 -17.43
CA PHE A 39 2.24 4.71 -17.36
C PHE A 39 2.59 5.25 -15.98
N PRO A 40 2.98 6.53 -15.87
CA PRO A 40 3.16 7.17 -14.57
C PRO A 40 1.87 7.11 -13.73
N ASP A 41 2.03 7.02 -12.41
CA ASP A 41 0.88 7.13 -11.52
C ASP A 41 0.21 8.50 -11.70
N PRO A 42 -1.14 8.53 -11.71
CA PRO A 42 -1.83 9.81 -11.70
C PRO A 42 -1.51 10.58 -10.40
N PRO A 43 -1.62 11.91 -10.41
CA PRO A 43 -1.45 12.70 -9.19
C PRO A 43 -2.33 12.17 -8.07
N SER A 44 -1.73 11.87 -6.93
CA SER A 44 -2.40 11.30 -5.77
C SER A 44 -1.72 11.72 -4.48
N ASN A 45 -2.49 11.80 -3.40
CA ASN A 45 -1.96 12.02 -2.05
C ASN A 45 -1.47 10.70 -1.41
N LEU A 46 -1.68 9.58 -2.07
CA LEU A 46 -1.22 8.28 -1.57
C LEU A 46 0.28 8.10 -1.86
N PRO A 47 1.03 7.49 -0.93
CA PRO A 47 2.41 7.11 -1.20
C PRO A 47 2.50 6.13 -2.37
N THR A 48 3.62 6.17 -3.07
CA THR A 48 3.94 5.21 -4.13
C THR A 48 4.10 3.81 -3.54
N GLY A 49 3.42 2.81 -4.12
CA GLY A 49 3.61 1.41 -3.75
C GLY A 49 2.72 0.93 -2.59
N VAL A 50 1.61 1.61 -2.30
CA VAL A 50 0.65 1.21 -1.25
C VAL A 50 -0.59 0.50 -1.78
N ASP A 51 -0.49 -0.11 -2.94
CA ASP A 51 -1.55 -0.94 -3.50
C ASP A 51 -1.46 -2.39 -3.03
N ALA A 52 -2.57 -3.10 -3.12
CA ALA A 52 -2.65 -4.54 -2.85
C ALA A 52 -3.45 -5.22 -3.97
N THR A 53 -2.74 -5.94 -4.82
CA THR A 53 -3.32 -6.71 -5.91
C THR A 53 -3.70 -8.09 -5.40
N ILE A 54 -4.90 -8.54 -5.74
CA ILE A 54 -5.38 -9.88 -5.45
C ILE A 54 -5.83 -10.57 -6.73
N SER A 55 -5.70 -11.89 -6.75
CA SER A 55 -6.14 -12.73 -7.87
C SER A 55 -6.57 -14.08 -7.34
N GLU A 56 -7.77 -14.52 -7.71
CA GLU A 56 -8.34 -15.77 -7.25
C GLU A 56 -7.38 -16.95 -7.44
N GLY A 57 -7.15 -17.69 -6.37
CA GLY A 57 -6.31 -18.88 -6.35
C GLY A 57 -4.80 -18.63 -6.49
N TRP A 58 -4.38 -17.36 -6.54
CA TRP A 58 -2.98 -17.04 -6.79
C TRP A 58 -2.40 -15.99 -5.84
N LEU A 59 -3.01 -14.80 -5.75
CA LEU A 59 -2.48 -13.68 -4.98
C LEU A 59 -3.47 -13.28 -3.90
N ASP A 60 -3.03 -13.28 -2.66
CA ASP A 60 -3.85 -12.91 -1.51
C ASP A 60 -3.31 -11.66 -0.80
N LEU A 61 -4.20 -10.99 -0.11
CA LEU A 61 -3.87 -10.05 0.96
C LEU A 61 -4.15 -10.76 2.29
N LYS A 62 -3.11 -11.01 3.08
CA LYS A 62 -3.22 -11.67 4.37
C LYS A 62 -2.75 -10.75 5.49
N VAL A 63 -3.59 -10.59 6.48
CA VAL A 63 -3.32 -9.76 7.65
C VAL A 63 -3.59 -10.58 8.91
N LYS A 64 -2.69 -10.49 9.86
CA LYS A 64 -2.79 -11.20 11.14
C LYS A 64 -3.00 -10.21 12.28
N ASN A 65 -3.92 -10.52 13.15
CA ASN A 65 -4.12 -9.79 14.39
C ASN A 65 -3.32 -10.48 15.52
N ASP A 66 -2.12 -9.96 15.80
CA ASP A 66 -1.29 -10.38 16.93
C ASP A 66 -1.58 -9.58 18.21
N THR A 67 -2.58 -8.70 18.18
CA THR A 67 -3.01 -7.92 19.35
C THR A 67 -4.05 -8.67 20.15
N ASN A 68 -4.34 -8.19 21.37
CA ASN A 68 -5.47 -8.68 22.18
C ASN A 68 -6.75 -7.87 21.95
N ARG A 69 -6.80 -7.07 20.87
CA ARG A 69 -7.96 -6.25 20.49
C ARG A 69 -8.77 -6.93 19.41
N THR A 70 -10.04 -6.58 19.31
CA THR A 70 -10.93 -7.02 18.24
C THR A 70 -11.07 -5.90 17.22
N TYR A 71 -10.97 -6.25 15.94
CA TYR A 71 -11.16 -5.33 14.82
C TYR A 71 -12.41 -5.72 14.05
N GLN A 72 -13.16 -4.72 13.61
CA GLN A 72 -14.34 -4.90 12.79
C GLN A 72 -14.16 -4.11 11.48
N ILE A 73 -14.33 -4.81 10.37
CA ILE A 73 -14.32 -4.21 9.04
C ILE A 73 -15.74 -3.85 8.67
N PHE A 74 -15.95 -2.60 8.27
CA PHE A 74 -17.22 -2.11 7.76
C PHE A 74 -17.02 -1.56 6.36
N LEU A 75 -17.73 -2.11 5.38
CA LEU A 75 -17.71 -1.66 4.00
C LEU A 75 -19.11 -1.24 3.56
N SER A 76 -19.19 -0.16 2.83
CA SER A 76 -20.40 0.29 2.18
C SER A 76 -20.08 0.91 0.82
N PHE A 77 -21.05 0.94 -0.08
CA PHE A 77 -20.88 1.55 -1.39
C PHE A 77 -22.18 2.22 -1.83
N ASP A 78 -22.00 3.28 -2.60
CA ASP A 78 -23.05 3.88 -3.39
C ASP A 78 -22.77 3.64 -4.89
N SER A 79 -23.45 4.37 -5.76
CA SER A 79 -23.29 4.23 -7.21
C SER A 79 -21.91 4.64 -7.74
N HIS A 80 -21.10 5.36 -6.96
CA HIS A 80 -19.85 5.96 -7.42
C HIS A 80 -18.65 5.70 -6.49
N HIS A 81 -18.89 5.34 -5.21
CA HIS A 81 -17.85 5.28 -4.19
C HIS A 81 -17.92 3.99 -3.38
N LEU A 82 -16.74 3.51 -3.01
CA LEU A 82 -16.55 2.48 -2.01
C LEU A 82 -16.06 3.15 -0.72
N PHE A 83 -16.74 2.87 0.40
CA PHE A 83 -16.39 3.38 1.73
C PHE A 83 -15.96 2.24 2.63
N GLY A 84 -14.93 2.47 3.42
CA GLY A 84 -14.44 1.50 4.39
C GLY A 84 -14.11 2.14 5.72
N ARG A 85 -14.41 1.41 6.78
CA ARG A 85 -13.97 1.74 8.14
C ARG A 85 -13.43 0.50 8.82
N LEU A 86 -12.39 0.70 9.61
CA LEU A 86 -11.84 -0.31 10.48
C LEU A 86 -12.04 0.16 11.93
N LEU A 87 -12.85 -0.55 12.66
CA LEU A 87 -13.18 -0.26 14.06
C LEU A 87 -12.34 -1.17 14.96
N CYS A 88 -11.96 -0.65 16.12
CA CYS A 88 -11.20 -1.38 17.12
C CYS A 88 -11.95 -1.38 18.45
N SER A 89 -11.85 -2.48 19.21
CA SER A 89 -12.47 -2.62 20.53
C SER A 89 -11.94 -1.65 21.58
N GLU A 90 -10.73 -1.11 21.36
CA GLU A 90 -10.08 -0.16 22.26
C GLU A 90 -9.51 1.01 21.45
N GLU A 91 -9.47 2.18 22.05
CA GLU A 91 -8.79 3.32 21.46
C GLU A 91 -7.28 3.07 21.43
N ASP A 92 -6.64 3.29 20.27
CA ASP A 92 -5.18 3.22 20.16
C ASP A 92 -4.57 4.50 20.73
N ALA A 93 -3.53 4.35 21.52
CA ALA A 93 -2.76 5.49 22.05
C ALA A 93 -1.98 6.23 20.95
N CYS A 94 -1.79 5.61 19.81
CA CYS A 94 -1.07 6.17 18.67
C CYS A 94 -1.95 6.33 17.44
N LEU A 95 -1.61 7.35 16.65
CA LEU A 95 -2.01 7.47 15.25
C LEU A 95 -0.89 6.89 14.38
N TYR A 96 -1.26 6.40 13.21
CA TYR A 96 -0.33 5.81 12.26
C TYR A 96 -0.24 6.69 11.00
N GLN A 97 0.98 7.07 10.63
CA GLN A 97 1.27 7.83 9.42
C GLN A 97 2.00 6.93 8.44
N ILE A 98 1.54 6.88 7.20
CA ILE A 98 2.15 6.11 6.13
C ILE A 98 2.73 7.05 5.09
N GLN A 99 4.01 6.88 4.80
CA GLN A 99 4.71 7.69 3.82
C GLN A 99 5.80 6.90 3.12
N ASN A 100 6.27 7.40 1.99
CA ASN A 100 7.45 6.85 1.37
C ASN A 100 8.70 7.24 2.18
N GLY A 101 9.62 6.31 2.30
CA GLY A 101 11.00 6.59 2.61
C GLY A 101 11.77 6.85 1.33
N LYS A 102 12.85 6.08 1.08
CA LYS A 102 13.63 6.20 -0.13
C LYS A 102 12.87 5.65 -1.34
N ILE A 103 12.84 6.41 -2.41
CA ILE A 103 12.42 5.94 -3.75
C ILE A 103 13.67 5.99 -4.63
N SER A 104 14.01 4.86 -5.26
CA SER A 104 15.18 4.75 -6.12
C SER A 104 14.85 3.93 -7.37
N TYR A 105 15.69 4.06 -8.36
CA TYR A 105 15.55 3.35 -9.64
C TYR A 105 16.86 2.61 -9.92
N ILE A 106 16.74 1.35 -10.30
CA ILE A 106 17.87 0.52 -10.68
C ILE A 106 17.64 -0.04 -12.08
N ARG A 107 18.73 -0.27 -12.82
CA ARG A 107 18.70 -1.01 -14.08
C ARG A 107 19.12 -2.44 -13.79
N GLN A 108 18.27 -3.37 -14.18
CA GLN A 108 18.52 -4.81 -14.03
C GLN A 108 18.04 -5.51 -15.31
N ASP A 109 18.91 -6.27 -15.97
CA ASP A 109 18.59 -7.02 -17.18
C ASP A 109 17.88 -6.17 -18.26
N LYS A 110 18.41 -4.95 -18.52
CA LYS A 110 17.87 -3.96 -19.44
C LYS A 110 16.52 -3.36 -19.04
N GLU A 111 15.97 -3.76 -17.90
CA GLU A 111 14.75 -3.20 -17.36
C GLU A 111 15.03 -2.20 -16.24
N ILE A 112 14.14 -1.22 -16.10
CA ILE A 112 14.20 -0.26 -15.00
C ILE A 112 13.22 -0.71 -13.92
N ILE A 113 13.73 -0.84 -12.69
CA ILE A 113 12.98 -1.24 -11.53
C ILE A 113 12.91 -0.06 -10.56
N GLN A 114 11.71 0.31 -10.17
CA GLN A 114 11.47 1.26 -9.09
C GLN A 114 11.43 0.51 -7.76
N LEU A 115 12.19 1.02 -6.79
CA LEU A 115 12.17 0.56 -5.40
C LEU A 115 11.62 1.69 -4.54
N ALA A 116 10.55 1.44 -3.82
CA ALA A 116 9.90 2.43 -2.96
C ALA A 116 9.73 1.86 -1.55
N ASP A 117 10.37 2.47 -0.58
CA ASP A 117 10.21 2.11 0.82
C ASP A 117 8.89 2.67 1.34
N ILE A 118 8.17 1.85 2.09
CA ILE A 118 6.94 2.24 2.79
C ILE A 118 7.23 2.28 4.28
N ILE A 119 7.09 3.47 4.85
CA ILE A 119 7.41 3.76 6.25
C ILE A 119 6.12 3.99 7.03
N GLN A 120 6.00 3.30 8.15
CA GLN A 120 4.97 3.54 9.14
C GLN A 120 5.57 4.27 10.33
N THR A 121 5.02 5.42 10.67
CA THR A 121 5.37 6.18 11.86
C THR A 121 4.20 6.15 12.84
N ARG A 122 4.47 5.72 14.07
CA ARG A 122 3.51 5.83 15.17
C ARG A 122 3.69 7.18 15.84
N ILE A 123 2.60 7.90 16.00
CA ILE A 123 2.55 9.23 16.60
C ILE A 123 1.71 9.15 17.86
N ASP A 124 2.27 9.56 19.00
CA ASP A 124 1.53 9.61 20.24
C ASP A 124 0.35 10.57 20.12
N ARG A 125 -0.85 10.09 20.38
CA ARG A 125 -2.09 10.86 20.20
C ARG A 125 -2.17 12.04 21.17
N GLY A 126 -1.64 11.88 22.37
CA GLY A 126 -1.67 12.92 23.39
C GLY A 126 -0.70 14.07 23.13
N SER A 127 0.54 13.76 22.74
CA SER A 127 1.61 14.75 22.52
C SER A 127 1.77 15.19 21.07
N GLY A 128 1.26 14.42 20.10
CA GLY A 128 1.49 14.64 18.68
C GLY A 128 2.93 14.33 18.23
N GLN A 129 3.74 13.71 19.08
CA GLN A 129 5.14 13.42 18.79
C GLN A 129 5.34 12.02 18.24
N PRO A 130 6.27 11.82 17.29
CA PRO A 130 6.62 10.49 16.81
C PRO A 130 7.21 9.64 17.95
N VAL A 131 6.74 8.40 18.03
CA VAL A 131 7.22 7.39 19.00
C VAL A 131 8.20 6.45 18.32
N GLU A 132 7.87 6.00 17.11
CA GLU A 132 8.64 5.02 16.37
C GLU A 132 8.36 5.15 14.87
N SER A 133 9.38 4.96 14.06
CA SER A 133 9.25 4.80 12.61
C SER A 133 9.90 3.49 12.19
N ARG A 134 9.24 2.75 11.29
CA ARG A 134 9.78 1.51 10.74
C ARG A 134 9.44 1.36 9.27
N ARG A 135 10.32 0.72 8.54
CA ARG A 135 10.00 0.28 7.17
C ARG A 135 9.13 -0.97 7.24
N LEU A 136 7.91 -0.89 6.69
CA LEU A 136 7.02 -2.04 6.60
C LEU A 136 7.46 -2.99 5.49
N TYR A 137 7.75 -2.44 4.31
CA TYR A 137 8.22 -3.19 3.15
C TYR A 137 8.86 -2.25 2.12
N GLN A 138 9.52 -2.84 1.15
CA GLN A 138 9.97 -2.15 -0.05
C GLN A 138 9.15 -2.65 -1.24
N ASN A 139 8.43 -1.74 -1.89
CA ASN A 139 7.71 -2.05 -3.12
C ASN A 139 8.67 -2.10 -4.30
N LYS A 140 8.51 -3.09 -5.16
CA LYS A 140 9.33 -3.32 -6.33
C LYS A 140 8.44 -3.38 -7.57
N CYS A 141 8.71 -2.51 -8.54
CA CYS A 141 7.87 -2.38 -9.72
C CYS A 141 8.71 -2.10 -10.96
N ARG A 142 8.50 -2.86 -12.03
CA ARG A 142 9.11 -2.61 -13.31
C ARG A 142 8.47 -1.38 -13.97
N ILE A 143 9.30 -0.49 -14.48
CA ILE A 143 8.85 0.75 -15.14
C ILE A 143 8.92 0.56 -16.66
N GLY A 144 7.79 0.64 -17.32
CA GLY A 144 7.65 0.47 -18.78
C GLY A 144 7.51 1.78 -19.55
N TYR A 145 7.71 2.92 -18.90
CA TYR A 145 7.63 4.24 -19.55
C TYR A 145 8.95 5.01 -19.39
N PRO A 146 9.23 6.00 -20.27
CA PRO A 146 10.42 6.82 -20.14
C PRO A 146 10.43 7.65 -18.86
N LEU A 147 11.54 7.59 -18.13
CA LEU A 147 11.77 8.44 -16.97
C LEU A 147 12.35 9.79 -17.37
N SER A 148 12.10 10.79 -16.54
CA SER A 148 12.72 12.11 -16.71
C SER A 148 14.24 12.02 -16.62
N SER A 149 14.94 12.83 -17.41
CA SER A 149 16.41 12.81 -17.49
C SER A 149 17.14 13.19 -16.20
N ASN A 150 16.43 13.83 -15.26
CA ASN A 150 16.98 14.18 -13.94
C ASN A 150 16.90 13.04 -12.90
N ILE A 151 16.28 11.92 -13.25
CA ILE A 151 16.20 10.75 -12.38
C ILE A 151 17.50 9.96 -12.50
N ASN A 152 18.14 9.72 -11.35
CA ASN A 152 19.33 8.88 -11.30
C ASN A 152 18.94 7.40 -11.27
N ILE A 153 19.47 6.66 -12.24
CA ILE A 153 19.27 5.21 -12.35
C ILE A 153 20.59 4.53 -12.03
N ALA A 154 20.60 3.78 -10.91
CA ALA A 154 21.77 3.00 -10.53
C ALA A 154 21.86 1.70 -11.34
N GLU A 155 23.06 1.34 -11.75
CA GLU A 155 23.31 0.04 -12.39
C GLU A 155 23.44 -1.04 -11.31
N LYS A 156 22.71 -2.14 -11.49
CA LYS A 156 22.89 -3.33 -10.66
C LYS A 156 23.85 -4.26 -11.39
N GLY A 157 25.00 -4.42 -10.80
CA GLY A 157 26.01 -5.36 -11.30
C GLY A 157 25.57 -6.81 -11.24
#